data_9a0dd512f72e4067330418d9b31259ab
#
_entry.id   9a0dd512f72e4067330418d9b31259ab
#
_cell.length_a   1.000
_cell.length_b   1.000
_cell.length_c   1.000
_cell.angle_alpha   90.00
_cell.angle_beta   90.00
_cell.angle_gamma   90.00
#
_symmetry.space_group_name_H-M   'P 1'
#
loop_
_entity.id
_entity.type
_entity.pdbx_description
1 polymer ?
#
loop_
_entity_poly.entity_id
_entity_poly.type
_entity_poly.pdbx_seq_one_letter_code
_entity_poly.pdbx_strand_id
1 'polypeptide(L)'
;INDPTIPAIPTDCSNQGAYNDLGGAKGIIGVNPLPYDNGSYYTCSGTSCSANNNVATAQQIVSPVYAFSSDNNGVIVSLPSVPSGGTTSLSGTLTFGIGTQSNNQLTAKNIFTSNGTEQDGSFTTTYSNGSYDSIFDTGSTELFFDTPSNQPALTVCSDNSGFYCPASTTTISTQLSSLGGGNNMNFDFSIINFDNYIQANPNSVAIPNAGATGGQN
;
A
#
# COMPACT_ATOMS: atom_id res chain seq x y z
N ILE A 1 -15.30 8.64 2.34
CA ILE A 1 -16.58 8.66 1.60
C ILE A 1 -17.18 10.03 1.79
N ASN A 2 -17.36 10.74 0.70
CA ASN A 2 -17.96 12.05 0.73
C ASN A 2 -19.50 11.85 0.77
N ASP A 3 -20.14 12.24 1.87
CA ASP A 3 -21.60 12.23 1.96
C ASP A 3 -22.14 13.55 1.37
N PRO A 4 -22.82 13.51 0.21
CA PRO A 4 -23.32 14.73 -0.44
C PRO A 4 -24.45 15.42 0.35
N THR A 5 -24.99 14.80 1.40
CA THR A 5 -26.00 15.38 2.28
C THR A 5 -25.38 16.26 3.36
N ILE A 6 -24.06 16.21 3.56
CA ILE A 6 -23.33 17.06 4.51
C ILE A 6 -22.88 18.31 3.77
N PRO A 7 -23.43 19.49 4.09
CA PRO A 7 -23.19 20.72 3.30
C PRO A 7 -21.79 21.32 3.46
N ALA A 8 -21.00 20.88 4.44
CA ALA A 8 -19.61 21.32 4.62
C ALA A 8 -18.74 20.14 5.09
N ILE A 9 -17.72 19.86 4.32
CA ILE A 9 -16.67 18.93 4.75
C ILE A 9 -15.89 19.60 5.87
N PRO A 10 -15.64 18.93 7.03
CA PRO A 10 -14.78 19.47 8.07
C PRO A 10 -13.44 19.92 7.51
N THR A 11 -12.88 21.02 8.03
CA THR A 11 -11.61 21.57 7.56
C THR A 11 -10.48 20.54 7.60
N ASP A 12 -10.47 19.68 8.61
CA ASP A 12 -9.50 18.61 8.75
C ASP A 12 -9.64 17.52 7.68
N CYS A 13 -10.84 17.31 7.16
CA CYS A 13 -11.08 16.42 6.02
C CYS A 13 -10.85 17.14 4.67
N SER A 14 -11.06 18.45 4.59
CA SER A 14 -10.90 19.20 3.34
C SER A 14 -9.44 19.35 2.91
N ASN A 15 -8.50 19.31 3.85
CA ASN A 15 -7.07 19.37 3.57
C ASN A 15 -6.52 18.10 2.92
N GLN A 16 -7.25 16.98 3.00
CA GLN A 16 -6.90 15.73 2.34
C GLN A 16 -7.33 15.70 0.86
N GLY A 17 -7.97 16.75 0.38
CA GLY A 17 -8.60 16.81 -0.94
C GLY A 17 -9.87 15.94 -0.99
N ALA A 18 -10.88 16.40 -1.73
CA ALA A 18 -11.95 15.51 -2.11
C ALA A 18 -11.37 14.54 -3.15
N TYR A 19 -11.42 13.23 -2.88
CA TYR A 19 -11.13 12.22 -3.89
C TYR A 19 -12.21 12.27 -4.99
N ASN A 20 -12.19 13.32 -5.77
CA ASN A 20 -13.12 13.53 -6.87
C ASN A 20 -12.59 12.96 -8.19
N ASP A 21 -11.30 12.60 -8.21
CA ASP A 21 -10.65 12.00 -9.36
C ASP A 21 -10.10 10.61 -8.99
N LEU A 22 -10.84 9.61 -9.35
CA LEU A 22 -10.44 8.21 -9.22
C LEU A 22 -9.79 7.68 -10.53
N GLY A 23 -9.21 8.57 -11.34
CA GLY A 23 -8.61 8.16 -12.61
C GLY A 23 -9.61 7.51 -13.58
N GLY A 24 -10.88 7.93 -13.52
CA GLY A 24 -11.97 7.34 -14.30
C GLY A 24 -12.62 6.09 -13.67
N ALA A 25 -12.12 5.58 -12.56
CA ALA A 25 -12.77 4.50 -11.81
C ALA A 25 -14.07 4.98 -11.17
N LYS A 26 -15.05 4.08 -11.03
CA LYS A 26 -16.34 4.36 -10.38
C LYS A 26 -16.30 4.19 -8.87
N GLY A 27 -15.26 3.60 -8.34
CA GLY A 27 -15.01 3.38 -6.92
C GLY A 27 -13.72 2.63 -6.69
N ILE A 28 -13.24 2.66 -5.45
CA ILE A 28 -12.08 1.90 -4.98
C ILE A 28 -12.54 1.10 -3.77
N ILE A 29 -12.21 -0.19 -3.75
CA ILE A 29 -12.40 -1.05 -2.58
C ILE A 29 -11.03 -1.47 -2.11
N GLY A 30 -10.66 -1.01 -0.90
CA GLY A 30 -9.44 -1.43 -0.21
C GLY A 30 -9.70 -2.63 0.68
N VAL A 31 -8.70 -3.50 0.79
CA VAL A 31 -8.69 -4.64 1.71
C VAL A 31 -7.41 -4.52 2.54
N ASN A 32 -7.55 -4.29 3.82
CA ASN A 32 -6.42 -4.26 4.73
C ASN A 32 -6.54 -5.37 5.79
N PRO A 33 -5.48 -5.69 6.54
CA PRO A 33 -5.51 -6.75 7.54
C PRO A 33 -6.35 -6.42 8.78
N LEU A 34 -6.78 -5.17 8.96
CA LEU A 34 -7.61 -4.76 10.08
C LEU A 34 -9.09 -5.01 9.82
N PRO A 35 -9.85 -5.46 10.84
CA PRO A 35 -11.30 -5.62 10.71
C PRO A 35 -12.05 -4.30 10.54
N TYR A 36 -11.53 -3.22 11.10
CA TYR A 36 -12.08 -1.87 11.03
C TYR A 36 -11.02 -0.89 10.60
N ASP A 37 -11.43 0.23 10.03
CA ASP A 37 -10.51 1.30 9.73
C ASP A 37 -10.05 1.99 11.03
N ASN A 38 -8.83 2.50 11.04
CA ASN A 38 -8.31 3.38 12.11
C ASN A 38 -8.52 4.85 11.75
N GLY A 39 -9.58 5.14 10.98
CA GLY A 39 -9.86 6.47 10.46
C GLY A 39 -10.30 7.47 11.53
N SER A 40 -10.20 8.74 11.19
CA SER A 40 -10.74 9.82 12.00
C SER A 40 -12.25 9.95 11.78
N TYR A 41 -13.01 9.98 12.85
CA TYR A 41 -14.45 10.12 12.83
C TYR A 41 -14.87 11.49 13.33
N TYR A 42 -15.99 11.98 12.85
CA TYR A 42 -16.53 13.28 13.21
C TYR A 42 -18.02 13.17 13.53
N THR A 43 -18.44 13.91 14.54
CA THR A 43 -19.85 14.14 14.81
C THR A 43 -20.24 15.52 14.26
N CYS A 44 -21.24 15.54 13.37
CA CYS A 44 -21.70 16.75 12.73
C CYS A 44 -23.09 17.17 13.24
N SER A 45 -23.28 18.50 13.46
CA SER A 45 -24.57 19.11 13.74
C SER A 45 -24.75 20.31 12.79
N GLY A 46 -25.66 20.16 11.85
CA GLY A 46 -25.80 21.14 10.76
C GLY A 46 -24.53 21.19 9.89
N THR A 47 -23.91 22.35 9.82
CA THR A 47 -22.66 22.59 9.05
C THR A 47 -21.39 22.51 9.90
N SER A 48 -21.51 22.23 11.19
CA SER A 48 -20.36 22.15 12.11
C SER A 48 -20.05 20.70 12.47
N CYS A 49 -18.79 20.30 12.33
CA CYS A 49 -18.30 18.97 12.69
C CYS A 49 -17.18 19.09 13.72
N SER A 50 -17.13 18.14 14.65
CA SER A 50 -16.07 18.01 15.64
C SER A 50 -15.54 16.58 15.66
N ALA A 51 -14.24 16.43 15.89
CA ALA A 51 -13.61 15.11 15.99
C ALA A 51 -14.28 14.25 17.10
N ASN A 52 -14.54 13.00 16.79
CA ASN A 52 -15.13 12.04 17.70
C ASN A 52 -14.23 10.80 17.83
N ASN A 53 -13.39 10.80 18.86
CA ASN A 53 -12.46 9.70 19.13
C ASN A 53 -13.13 8.51 19.87
N ASN A 54 -14.43 8.59 20.15
CA ASN A 54 -15.19 7.59 20.92
C ASN A 54 -16.26 6.89 20.09
N VAL A 55 -16.04 6.75 18.77
CA VAL A 55 -16.98 6.03 17.91
C VAL A 55 -16.95 4.54 18.26
N ALA A 56 -18.10 4.00 18.63
CA ALA A 56 -18.21 2.57 18.94
C ALA A 56 -17.80 1.73 17.71
N THR A 57 -17.11 0.61 17.94
CA THR A 57 -16.63 -0.29 16.88
C THR A 57 -17.72 -0.68 15.88
N ALA A 58 -18.95 -0.89 16.34
CA ALA A 58 -20.09 -1.21 15.47
C ALA A 58 -20.52 -0.07 14.52
N GLN A 59 -19.98 1.14 14.71
CA GLN A 59 -20.24 2.31 13.87
C GLN A 59 -19.05 2.68 12.99
N GLN A 60 -17.92 1.97 13.15
CA GLN A 60 -16.73 2.16 12.33
C GLN A 60 -16.88 1.47 10.97
N ILE A 61 -16.10 1.91 10.00
CA ILE A 61 -16.07 1.29 8.68
C ILE A 61 -15.41 -0.09 8.82
N VAL A 62 -16.14 -1.09 8.40
CA VAL A 62 -15.69 -2.49 8.42
C VAL A 62 -14.93 -2.81 7.13
N SER A 63 -13.82 -3.54 7.23
CA SER A 63 -13.16 -4.11 6.06
C SER A 63 -14.14 -5.00 5.28
N PRO A 64 -14.24 -4.87 3.94
CA PRO A 64 -15.17 -5.65 3.12
C PRO A 64 -15.05 -7.16 3.35
N VAL A 65 -13.85 -7.66 3.60
CA VAL A 65 -13.60 -9.09 3.85
C VAL A 65 -14.20 -9.53 5.17
N TYR A 66 -14.08 -8.73 6.22
CA TYR A 66 -14.66 -9.04 7.53
C TYR A 66 -16.20 -9.06 7.54
N ALA A 67 -16.83 -8.40 6.57
CA ALA A 67 -18.28 -8.42 6.41
C ALA A 67 -18.83 -9.73 5.83
N PHE A 68 -17.99 -10.63 5.33
CA PHE A 68 -18.41 -11.92 4.81
C PHE A 68 -18.81 -12.87 5.93
N SER A 69 -19.79 -13.73 5.67
CA SER A 69 -20.23 -14.76 6.62
C SER A 69 -19.25 -15.95 6.73
N SER A 70 -18.39 -16.13 5.74
CA SER A 70 -17.31 -17.12 5.64
C SER A 70 -16.17 -16.55 4.82
N ASP A 71 -14.99 -17.18 4.87
CA ASP A 71 -13.80 -16.73 4.13
C ASP A 71 -13.41 -15.27 4.44
N ASN A 72 -13.61 -14.88 5.69
CA ASN A 72 -13.51 -13.50 6.20
C ASN A 72 -12.23 -13.20 6.99
N ASN A 73 -11.25 -14.10 6.95
CA ASN A 73 -10.01 -14.00 7.74
C ASN A 73 -8.82 -13.47 6.97
N GLY A 74 -9.03 -12.93 5.77
CA GLY A 74 -8.00 -12.33 4.94
C GLY A 74 -8.17 -12.61 3.45
N VAL A 75 -7.13 -12.26 2.68
CA VAL A 75 -7.09 -12.47 1.23
C VAL A 75 -5.74 -13.00 0.79
N ILE A 76 -5.73 -13.70 -0.34
CA ILE A 76 -4.53 -14.11 -1.05
C ILE A 76 -4.51 -13.35 -2.38
N VAL A 77 -3.48 -12.54 -2.60
CA VAL A 77 -3.21 -11.87 -3.88
C VAL A 77 -2.16 -12.67 -4.62
N SER A 78 -2.46 -13.09 -5.83
CA SER A 78 -1.53 -13.81 -6.70
C SER A 78 -1.43 -13.11 -8.06
N LEU A 79 -0.25 -12.59 -8.36
CA LEU A 79 0.06 -11.93 -9.63
C LEU A 79 1.20 -12.69 -10.31
N PRO A 80 1.18 -12.84 -11.64
CA PRO A 80 2.31 -13.38 -12.38
C PRO A 80 3.48 -12.38 -12.34
N SER A 81 4.69 -12.87 -12.64
CA SER A 81 5.85 -12.02 -12.80
C SER A 81 5.67 -11.07 -13.98
N VAL A 82 6.09 -9.80 -13.80
CA VAL A 82 6.08 -8.80 -14.86
C VAL A 82 7.35 -8.94 -15.70
N PRO A 83 7.26 -9.04 -17.03
CA PRO A 83 8.44 -9.07 -17.90
C PRO A 83 9.29 -7.79 -17.78
N SER A 84 10.58 -7.86 -18.09
CA SER A 84 11.48 -6.70 -18.00
C SER A 84 11.05 -5.50 -18.86
N GLY A 85 10.36 -5.74 -19.95
CA GLY A 85 9.75 -4.70 -20.80
C GLY A 85 8.37 -4.24 -20.32
N GLY A 86 7.88 -4.72 -19.17
CA GLY A 86 6.53 -4.47 -18.72
C GLY A 86 5.47 -5.23 -19.52
N THR A 87 4.22 -4.88 -19.28
CA THR A 87 3.11 -5.42 -20.06
C THR A 87 1.95 -4.44 -20.13
N THR A 88 1.21 -4.47 -21.23
CA THR A 88 -0.01 -3.68 -21.44
C THR A 88 -1.25 -4.33 -20.82
N SER A 89 -1.11 -5.53 -20.27
CA SER A 89 -2.21 -6.26 -19.58
C SER A 89 -1.60 -7.22 -18.58
N LEU A 90 -2.13 -7.26 -17.37
CA LEU A 90 -1.76 -8.21 -16.34
C LEU A 90 -3.04 -8.73 -15.68
N SER A 91 -3.14 -10.05 -15.55
CA SER A 91 -4.24 -10.69 -14.85
C SER A 91 -3.69 -11.53 -13.70
N GLY A 92 -4.36 -11.43 -12.56
CA GLY A 92 -4.05 -12.21 -11.38
C GLY A 92 -5.32 -12.69 -10.70
N THR A 93 -5.20 -13.21 -9.48
CA THR A 93 -6.33 -13.63 -8.66
C THR A 93 -6.30 -12.96 -7.31
N LEU A 94 -7.47 -12.55 -6.84
CA LEU A 94 -7.76 -12.21 -5.47
C LEU A 94 -8.67 -13.31 -4.91
N THR A 95 -8.18 -14.05 -3.93
CA THR A 95 -8.92 -15.14 -3.29
C THR A 95 -9.27 -14.72 -1.87
N PHE A 96 -10.53 -14.83 -1.49
CA PHE A 96 -11.00 -14.53 -0.15
C PHE A 96 -10.85 -15.73 0.78
N GLY A 97 -10.52 -15.45 2.03
CA GLY A 97 -10.22 -16.45 3.04
C GLY A 97 -8.80 -17.02 2.93
N ILE A 98 -8.27 -17.47 4.06
CA ILE A 98 -6.96 -18.12 4.16
C ILE A 98 -7.13 -19.43 4.93
N GLY A 99 -6.85 -20.57 4.30
CA GLY A 99 -6.94 -21.89 4.90
C GLY A 99 -8.36 -22.38 5.18
N THR A 100 -9.38 -21.73 4.65
CA THR A 100 -10.80 -22.05 4.89
C THR A 100 -11.38 -22.98 3.84
N GLN A 101 -10.79 -23.02 2.65
CA GLN A 101 -11.22 -23.86 1.51
C GLN A 101 -10.01 -24.58 0.89
N SER A 102 -10.27 -25.53 0.01
CA SER A 102 -9.20 -26.27 -0.68
C SER A 102 -8.38 -25.42 -1.65
N ASN A 103 -8.96 -24.32 -2.15
CA ASN A 103 -8.33 -23.41 -3.13
C ASN A 103 -7.63 -22.20 -2.48
N ASN A 104 -7.71 -22.04 -1.15
CA ASN A 104 -7.11 -20.91 -0.45
C ASN A 104 -6.15 -21.33 0.69
N GLN A 105 -5.52 -22.48 0.54
CA GLN A 105 -4.55 -22.97 1.52
C GLN A 105 -3.31 -22.08 1.57
N LEU A 106 -2.82 -21.78 2.79
CA LEU A 106 -1.63 -20.99 3.00
C LEU A 106 -0.39 -21.75 2.52
N THR A 107 0.27 -21.22 1.51
CA THR A 107 1.53 -21.74 0.95
C THR A 107 2.73 -20.84 1.21
N ALA A 108 2.52 -19.71 1.91
CA ALA A 108 3.57 -18.76 2.21
C ALA A 108 4.67 -19.40 3.06
N LYS A 109 5.93 -19.13 2.68
CA LYS A 109 7.12 -19.63 3.40
C LYS A 109 7.54 -18.67 4.51
N ASN A 110 7.33 -17.38 4.32
CA ASN A 110 7.66 -16.35 5.28
C ASN A 110 6.37 -15.70 5.78
N ILE A 111 6.23 -15.63 7.09
CA ILE A 111 5.07 -15.03 7.75
C ILE A 111 5.60 -13.90 8.62
N PHE A 112 5.14 -12.69 8.37
CA PHE A 112 5.41 -11.53 9.20
C PHE A 112 4.24 -11.31 10.13
N THR A 113 4.54 -11.16 11.43
CA THR A 113 3.55 -10.93 12.46
C THR A 113 3.70 -9.53 13.03
N SER A 114 2.58 -8.85 13.28
CA SER A 114 2.55 -7.61 14.05
C SER A 114 2.88 -7.89 15.52
N ASN A 115 3.27 -6.84 16.27
CA ASN A 115 3.66 -6.97 17.68
C ASN A 115 2.46 -6.98 18.65
N GLY A 116 1.24 -7.06 18.16
CA GLY A 116 0.01 -7.08 18.96
C GLY A 116 -0.48 -5.70 19.42
N THR A 117 0.35 -4.66 19.37
CA THR A 117 -0.04 -3.26 19.62
C THR A 117 -0.30 -2.50 18.33
N GLU A 118 0.40 -2.86 17.27
CA GLU A 118 0.21 -2.36 15.91
C GLU A 118 -0.27 -3.52 15.05
N GLN A 119 -1.57 -3.56 14.81
CA GLN A 119 -2.21 -4.65 14.04
C GLN A 119 -2.52 -4.20 12.61
N ASP A 120 -1.77 -3.23 12.11
CA ASP A 120 -1.95 -2.62 10.79
C ASP A 120 -1.30 -3.40 9.64
N GLY A 121 -0.66 -4.53 9.96
CA GLY A 121 0.05 -5.36 8.97
C GLY A 121 1.45 -4.87 8.66
N SER A 122 1.97 -3.92 9.46
CA SER A 122 3.33 -3.41 9.29
C SER A 122 4.41 -4.43 9.67
N PHE A 123 5.58 -4.24 9.11
CA PHE A 123 6.80 -4.98 9.38
C PHE A 123 7.98 -4.01 9.31
N THR A 124 9.14 -4.42 9.83
CA THR A 124 10.34 -3.59 9.77
C THR A 124 11.16 -3.90 8.52
N THR A 125 11.52 -2.88 7.77
CA THR A 125 12.55 -2.96 6.72
C THR A 125 13.85 -2.36 7.24
N THR A 126 14.93 -3.15 7.26
CA THR A 126 16.27 -2.65 7.50
C THR A 126 16.94 -2.37 6.17
N TYR A 127 17.32 -1.12 5.97
CA TYR A 127 17.99 -0.64 4.77
C TYR A 127 19.10 0.34 5.16
N SER A 128 20.32 0.05 4.70
CA SER A 128 21.46 0.95 4.90
C SER A 128 21.69 1.40 6.35
N ASN A 129 21.58 0.48 7.30
CA ASN A 129 21.70 0.69 8.75
C ASN A 129 20.56 1.52 9.39
N GLY A 130 19.51 1.85 8.65
CA GLY A 130 18.24 2.38 9.17
C GLY A 130 17.21 1.27 9.33
N SER A 131 16.23 1.49 10.21
CA SER A 131 15.04 0.65 10.37
C SER A 131 13.82 1.50 10.10
N TYR A 132 12.91 1.00 9.29
CA TYR A 132 11.73 1.71 8.80
C TYR A 132 10.51 0.82 8.96
N ASP A 133 9.41 1.39 9.41
CA ASP A 133 8.13 0.71 9.38
C ASP A 133 7.63 0.67 7.94
N SER A 134 7.16 -0.49 7.53
CA SER A 134 6.80 -0.75 6.14
C SER A 134 5.52 -1.56 6.06
N ILE A 135 4.80 -1.41 4.97
CA ILE A 135 3.60 -2.19 4.66
C ILE A 135 3.70 -2.82 3.27
N PHE A 136 3.00 -3.91 3.03
CA PHE A 136 2.78 -4.43 1.70
C PHE A 136 1.55 -3.76 1.08
N ASP A 137 1.79 -2.91 0.09
CA ASP A 137 0.72 -2.30 -0.70
C ASP A 137 0.69 -2.93 -2.10
N THR A 138 -0.30 -3.78 -2.33
CA THR A 138 -0.52 -4.43 -3.64
C THR A 138 -1.32 -3.55 -4.60
N GLY A 139 -1.73 -2.36 -4.17
CA GLY A 139 -2.44 -1.37 -4.97
C GLY A 139 -1.55 -0.33 -5.64
N SER A 140 -0.28 -0.28 -5.27
CA SER A 140 0.70 0.64 -5.86
C SER A 140 1.47 -0.01 -7.01
N THR A 141 1.88 0.80 -7.98
CA THR A 141 2.68 0.37 -9.14
C THR A 141 4.19 0.45 -8.88
N GLU A 142 4.59 1.13 -7.82
CA GLU A 142 5.98 1.39 -7.45
C GLU A 142 6.29 1.03 -6.01
N LEU A 143 7.58 0.90 -5.71
CA LEU A 143 8.09 0.79 -4.35
C LEU A 143 8.39 2.19 -3.83
N PHE A 144 7.70 2.59 -2.76
CA PHE A 144 7.92 3.87 -2.09
C PHE A 144 8.99 3.74 -1.03
N PHE A 145 10.05 4.54 -1.11
CA PHE A 145 11.08 4.63 -0.10
C PHE A 145 11.94 5.87 -0.31
N ASP A 146 12.53 6.39 0.76
CA ASP A 146 13.52 7.45 0.68
C ASP A 146 14.94 6.88 0.77
N THR A 147 15.86 7.46 0.02
CA THR A 147 17.27 7.10 0.13
C THR A 147 17.83 7.64 1.46
N PRO A 148 18.35 6.77 2.36
CA PRO A 148 18.95 7.22 3.60
C PRO A 148 20.09 8.22 3.37
N SER A 149 20.25 9.18 4.27
CA SER A 149 21.24 10.26 4.15
C SER A 149 22.70 9.78 4.11
N ASN A 150 22.96 8.55 4.54
CA ASN A 150 24.29 7.92 4.54
C ASN A 150 24.59 7.13 3.25
N GLN A 151 23.69 7.15 2.28
CA GLN A 151 23.86 6.53 0.96
C GLN A 151 23.84 7.60 -0.15
N PRO A 152 24.47 7.33 -1.30
CA PRO A 152 24.25 8.16 -2.47
C PRO A 152 22.77 8.22 -2.81
N ALA A 153 22.22 9.43 -2.85
CA ALA A 153 20.81 9.60 -3.21
C ALA A 153 20.55 9.07 -4.62
N LEU A 154 19.47 8.31 -4.78
CA LEU A 154 18.99 7.97 -6.11
C LEU A 154 18.51 9.25 -6.79
N THR A 155 18.89 9.43 -8.04
CA THR A 155 18.44 10.57 -8.84
C THR A 155 16.93 10.51 -9.02
N VAL A 156 16.25 11.60 -8.70
CA VAL A 156 14.82 11.76 -9.00
C VAL A 156 14.65 12.14 -10.48
N CYS A 157 13.59 11.64 -11.10
CA CYS A 157 13.28 11.91 -12.49
C CYS A 157 12.99 13.40 -12.74
N SER A 158 13.33 13.89 -13.94
CA SER A 158 13.04 15.26 -14.36
C SER A 158 11.60 15.44 -14.85
N ASP A 159 11.07 14.46 -15.57
CA ASP A 159 9.77 14.53 -16.23
C ASP A 159 8.64 13.96 -15.35
N ASN A 160 8.95 12.93 -14.57
CA ASN A 160 8.04 12.30 -13.63
C ASN A 160 8.58 12.49 -12.20
N SER A 161 8.48 13.72 -11.68
CA SER A 161 8.94 14.06 -10.33
C SER A 161 8.25 13.20 -9.28
N GLY A 162 9.04 12.63 -8.38
CA GLY A 162 8.57 11.63 -7.41
C GLY A 162 9.10 10.24 -7.70
N PHE A 163 9.34 9.88 -8.96
CA PHE A 163 9.98 8.63 -9.32
C PHE A 163 11.51 8.73 -9.34
N TYR A 164 12.17 7.58 -9.25
CA TYR A 164 13.62 7.49 -9.37
C TYR A 164 14.06 7.25 -10.80
N CYS A 165 15.16 7.92 -11.19
CA CYS A 165 15.79 7.82 -12.50
C CYS A 165 17.30 7.62 -12.37
N PRO A 166 17.79 6.53 -11.77
CA PRO A 166 19.21 6.27 -11.69
C PRO A 166 19.82 6.13 -13.10
N ALA A 167 21.10 6.49 -13.25
CA ALA A 167 21.81 6.40 -14.54
C ALA A 167 21.88 4.96 -15.10
N SER A 168 21.84 3.97 -14.22
CA SER A 168 21.75 2.54 -14.54
C SER A 168 20.86 1.85 -13.50
N THR A 169 20.29 0.70 -13.88
CA THR A 169 19.52 -0.12 -12.94
C THR A 169 20.33 -0.37 -11.66
N THR A 170 19.76 0.01 -10.53
CA THR A 170 20.42 -0.06 -9.23
C THR A 170 19.72 -1.10 -8.36
N THR A 171 20.46 -2.06 -7.82
CA THR A 171 19.94 -3.04 -6.87
C THR A 171 20.04 -2.51 -5.46
N ILE A 172 18.95 -2.65 -4.73
CA ILE A 172 18.82 -2.30 -3.31
C ILE A 172 18.67 -3.60 -2.52
N SER A 173 19.53 -3.76 -1.52
CA SER A 173 19.46 -4.91 -0.61
C SER A 173 18.87 -4.49 0.73
N THR A 174 17.85 -5.21 1.15
CA THR A 174 17.13 -4.95 2.41
C THR A 174 16.95 -6.24 3.20
N GLN A 175 16.61 -6.10 4.48
CA GLN A 175 16.13 -7.18 5.32
C GLN A 175 14.75 -6.80 5.86
N LEU A 176 13.78 -7.67 5.65
CA LEU A 176 12.44 -7.55 6.22
C LEU A 176 12.35 -8.37 7.49
N SER A 177 11.73 -7.83 8.53
CA SER A 177 11.60 -8.48 9.84
C SER A 177 10.21 -8.25 10.42
N SER A 178 9.68 -9.26 11.11
CA SER A 178 8.43 -9.13 11.87
C SER A 178 8.60 -8.15 13.04
N LEU A 179 7.63 -7.27 13.27
CA LEU A 179 7.60 -6.37 14.43
C LEU A 179 7.56 -7.13 15.75
N GLY A 180 6.82 -8.23 15.81
CA GLY A 180 6.73 -9.11 16.98
C GLY A 180 7.95 -10.00 17.23
N GLY A 181 9.02 -9.85 16.42
CA GLY A 181 10.16 -10.78 16.40
C GLY A 181 9.83 -12.07 15.65
N GLY A 182 10.84 -12.90 15.41
CA GLY A 182 10.71 -14.20 14.75
C GLY A 182 11.27 -14.20 13.32
N ASN A 183 10.42 -14.13 12.32
CA ASN A 183 10.86 -14.27 10.93
C ASN A 183 11.55 -13.02 10.40
N ASN A 184 12.64 -13.25 9.69
CA ASN A 184 13.29 -12.24 8.86
C ASN A 184 13.63 -12.86 7.49
N MET A 185 13.77 -12.04 6.47
CA MET A 185 14.23 -12.44 5.15
C MET A 185 15.00 -11.32 4.47
N ASN A 186 16.01 -11.69 3.70
CA ASN A 186 16.62 -10.75 2.78
C ASN A 186 15.68 -10.54 1.59
N PHE A 187 15.54 -9.28 1.21
CA PHE A 187 14.72 -8.88 0.07
C PHE A 187 15.52 -7.88 -0.76
N ASP A 188 15.94 -8.33 -1.92
CA ASP A 188 16.64 -7.49 -2.89
C ASP A 188 15.66 -7.09 -4.00
N PHE A 189 15.70 -5.81 -4.38
CA PHE A 189 14.92 -5.30 -5.50
C PHE A 189 15.77 -4.35 -6.34
N SER A 190 15.35 -4.11 -7.57
CA SER A 190 16.07 -3.22 -8.48
C SER A 190 15.22 -2.00 -8.78
N ILE A 191 15.87 -0.87 -9.06
CA ILE A 191 15.24 0.38 -9.47
C ILE A 191 15.77 0.75 -10.85
N ILE A 192 14.85 0.96 -11.78
CA ILE A 192 15.13 1.38 -13.15
C ILE A 192 15.05 2.90 -13.30
N ASN A 193 15.51 3.43 -14.42
CA ASN A 193 15.23 4.80 -14.82
C ASN A 193 13.80 4.88 -15.36
N PHE A 194 12.90 5.48 -14.57
CA PHE A 194 11.48 5.48 -14.87
C PHE A 194 11.13 6.30 -16.12
N ASP A 195 11.75 7.49 -16.33
CA ASP A 195 11.49 8.33 -17.51
C ASP A 195 11.88 7.59 -18.82
N ASN A 196 13.07 6.99 -18.85
CA ASN A 196 13.50 6.20 -20.00
C ASN A 196 12.59 4.99 -20.24
N TYR A 197 12.13 4.36 -19.16
CA TYR A 197 11.25 3.20 -19.26
C TYR A 197 9.89 3.60 -19.87
N ILE A 198 9.23 4.64 -19.34
CA ILE A 198 7.92 5.09 -19.82
C ILE A 198 8.01 5.61 -21.27
N GLN A 199 9.08 6.30 -21.62
CA GLN A 199 9.32 6.73 -23.00
C GLN A 199 9.39 5.54 -23.98
N ALA A 200 10.04 4.46 -23.56
CA ALA A 200 10.16 3.25 -24.40
C ALA A 200 8.88 2.38 -24.37
N ASN A 201 8.08 2.45 -23.31
CA ASN A 201 6.93 1.57 -23.06
C ASN A 201 5.69 2.35 -22.62
N PRO A 202 5.19 3.31 -23.40
CA PRO A 202 4.16 4.28 -22.97
C PRO A 202 2.80 3.66 -22.64
N ASN A 203 2.56 2.42 -23.05
CA ASN A 203 1.29 1.72 -22.82
C ASN A 203 1.40 0.63 -21.73
N SER A 204 2.50 0.55 -21.00
CA SER A 204 2.64 -0.40 -19.91
C SER A 204 1.70 -0.07 -18.76
N VAL A 205 0.93 -1.06 -18.32
CA VAL A 205 0.06 -0.97 -17.13
C VAL A 205 0.67 -1.68 -15.91
N ALA A 206 1.66 -2.56 -16.14
CA ALA A 206 2.47 -3.16 -15.10
C ALA A 206 3.94 -2.93 -15.42
N ILE A 207 4.62 -2.25 -14.50
CA ILE A 207 5.98 -1.74 -14.68
C ILE A 207 6.88 -2.47 -13.70
N PRO A 208 7.91 -3.18 -14.15
CA PRO A 208 8.85 -3.82 -13.25
C PRO A 208 9.80 -2.79 -12.66
N ASN A 209 10.16 -2.96 -11.39
CA ASN A 209 11.26 -2.24 -10.76
C ASN A 209 11.10 -0.71 -10.71
N ALA A 210 9.88 -0.20 -10.70
CA ALA A 210 9.63 1.21 -10.46
C ALA A 210 9.83 1.55 -8.99
N GLY A 211 10.48 2.66 -8.70
CA GLY A 211 10.64 3.19 -7.36
C GLY A 211 10.32 4.66 -7.31
N ALA A 212 9.78 5.12 -6.19
CA ALA A 212 9.38 6.51 -5.98
C ALA A 212 9.84 7.02 -4.61
N THR A 213 10.00 8.34 -4.52
CA THR A 213 10.24 9.03 -3.26
C THR A 213 8.98 9.12 -2.43
N GLY A 214 9.13 9.23 -1.13
CA GLY A 214 8.01 9.41 -0.23
C GLY A 214 7.60 8.11 0.45
N GLY A 215 6.81 8.24 1.48
CA GLY A 215 6.43 7.15 2.37
C GLY A 215 6.87 7.39 3.80
N GLN A 216 7.51 8.52 4.06
CA GLN A 216 7.76 9.00 5.41
C GLN A 216 6.68 10.02 5.76
N ASN A 217 5.67 9.59 6.48
CA ASN A 217 4.77 10.43 7.24
C ASN A 217 4.79 10.02 8.69
#